data_20dc83bfd0f9060f15674adcad094632
#
_entry.id   20dc83bfd0f9060f15674adcad094632
#
_cell.length_a   1.000
_cell.length_b   1.000
_cell.length_c   1.000
_cell.angle_alpha   90.00
_cell.angle_beta   90.00
_cell.angle_gamma   90.00
#
_symmetry.space_group_name_H-M   'P 1'
#
loop_
_entity.id
_entity.type
_entity.pdbx_description
1 polymer ?
#
loop_
_entity_poly.entity_id
_entity_poly.type
_entity_poly.pdbx_seq_one_letter_code
_entity_poly.pdbx_strand_id
1 'polypeptide(L)'
;LEAGITRVVVGSGDPNPLVAGQGLAQLRAQGVQVTVGVLAEECRALNHVFFHYIPTGRPYVVLKYAMTLDGKLAAYTGASQWITGEAARRHVHTQRGRYRSILVGVGTVLADDPQLTCRMEGGRNPLRLVCDTHLRTPLTAQVVKTAGEIPTCLATCVTQEGRLAPYRDAMQDTGSVLTI
;
A
#
# COMPACT_ATOMS: atom_id res chain seq x y z
N LEU A 1 -13.42 22.53 25.02
CA LEU A 1 -13.59 23.49 26.15
C LEU A 1 -15.07 23.72 26.41
N GLU A 2 -15.88 23.99 25.40
CA GLU A 2 -17.33 24.20 25.53
C GLU A 2 -18.08 22.99 26.11
N ALA A 3 -17.57 21.77 25.86
CA ALA A 3 -18.14 20.54 26.41
C ALA A 3 -17.87 20.29 27.90
N GLY A 4 -17.20 21.21 28.62
CA GLY A 4 -16.92 21.11 30.05
C GLY A 4 -15.97 19.99 30.45
N ILE A 5 -15.14 19.49 29.53
CA ILE A 5 -14.15 18.45 29.84
C ILE A 5 -13.03 19.01 30.68
N THR A 6 -12.80 18.43 31.86
CA THR A 6 -11.79 18.86 32.81
C THR A 6 -10.51 18.02 32.79
N ARG A 7 -10.55 16.83 32.19
CA ARG A 7 -9.41 15.91 32.09
C ARG A 7 -9.34 15.25 30.73
N VAL A 8 -8.15 15.22 30.13
CA VAL A 8 -7.85 14.57 28.83
C VAL A 8 -6.68 13.61 29.02
N VAL A 9 -6.83 12.39 28.50
CA VAL A 9 -5.78 11.37 28.44
C VAL A 9 -5.42 11.12 27.00
N VAL A 10 -4.14 11.20 26.66
CA VAL A 10 -3.61 11.10 25.30
C VAL A 10 -2.61 9.95 25.24
N GLY A 11 -2.81 9.02 24.32
CA GLY A 11 -1.91 7.87 24.13
C GLY A 11 -0.56 8.27 23.58
N SER A 12 -0.53 9.01 22.47
CA SER A 12 0.72 9.47 21.88
C SER A 12 0.59 10.90 21.33
N GLY A 13 1.68 11.64 21.31
CA GLY A 13 1.74 12.95 20.64
C GLY A 13 1.67 12.80 19.12
N ASP A 14 1.30 13.87 18.43
CA ASP A 14 1.34 13.96 16.97
C ASP A 14 2.79 14.21 16.50
N PRO A 15 3.35 13.37 15.59
CA PRO A 15 4.69 13.56 15.06
C PRO A 15 4.78 14.72 14.05
N ASN A 16 3.65 15.28 13.61
CA ASN A 16 3.63 16.40 12.68
C ASN A 16 4.12 17.69 13.33
N PRO A 17 5.24 18.30 12.88
CA PRO A 17 5.78 19.53 13.46
C PRO A 17 4.78 20.70 13.45
N LEU A 18 3.84 20.72 12.50
CA LEU A 18 2.82 21.77 12.39
C LEU A 18 1.74 21.67 13.45
N VAL A 19 1.59 20.50 14.07
CA VAL A 19 0.55 20.25 15.11
C VAL A 19 1.17 20.02 16.46
N ALA A 20 2.32 19.37 16.52
CA ALA A 20 3.04 18.82 17.66
C ALA A 20 2.82 19.59 18.98
N GLY A 21 1.93 19.07 19.81
CA GLY A 21 1.70 19.58 21.15
C GLY A 21 0.89 20.87 21.29
N GLN A 22 0.59 21.59 20.20
CA GLN A 22 -0.13 22.88 20.26
C GLN A 22 -1.52 22.72 20.89
N GLY A 23 -2.31 21.73 20.49
CA GLY A 23 -3.61 21.44 21.08
C GLY A 23 -3.51 21.08 22.58
N LEU A 24 -2.49 20.34 22.96
CA LEU A 24 -2.23 19.98 24.36
C LEU A 24 -1.83 21.21 25.19
N ALA A 25 -1.06 22.11 24.62
CA ALA A 25 -0.70 23.38 25.26
C ALA A 25 -1.93 24.27 25.46
N GLN A 26 -2.81 24.38 24.46
CA GLN A 26 -4.07 25.12 24.56
C GLN A 26 -4.99 24.54 25.64
N LEU A 27 -5.15 23.23 25.71
CA LEU A 27 -5.96 22.59 26.76
C LEU A 27 -5.41 22.89 28.18
N ARG A 28 -4.10 22.77 28.36
CA ARG A 28 -3.44 23.08 29.65
C ARG A 28 -3.60 24.56 30.04
N ALA A 29 -3.46 25.47 29.08
CA ALA A 29 -3.64 26.91 29.31
C ALA A 29 -5.05 27.27 29.78
N GLN A 30 -6.04 26.44 29.42
CA GLN A 30 -7.44 26.58 29.84
C GLN A 30 -7.79 25.75 31.12
N GLY A 31 -6.79 25.29 31.85
CA GLY A 31 -6.98 24.56 33.10
C GLY A 31 -7.39 23.09 32.95
N VAL A 32 -7.39 22.51 31.74
CA VAL A 32 -7.68 21.09 31.56
C VAL A 32 -6.48 20.25 31.99
N GLN A 33 -6.73 19.23 32.80
CA GLN A 33 -5.70 18.25 33.18
C GLN A 33 -5.35 17.37 31.97
N VAL A 34 -4.09 17.40 31.55
CA VAL A 34 -3.65 16.62 30.36
C VAL A 34 -2.56 15.63 30.76
N THR A 35 -2.87 14.33 30.64
CA THR A 35 -1.92 13.22 30.80
C THR A 35 -1.57 12.67 29.42
N VAL A 36 -0.28 12.54 29.10
CA VAL A 36 0.21 12.06 27.79
C VAL A 36 1.04 10.79 27.98
N GLY A 37 1.00 9.88 27.01
CA GLY A 37 1.82 8.67 26.98
C GLY A 37 1.15 7.43 27.55
N VAL A 38 -0.15 7.47 27.81
CA VAL A 38 -0.90 6.28 28.30
C VAL A 38 -1.10 5.30 27.13
N LEU A 39 -0.57 4.08 27.26
CA LEU A 39 -0.55 3.06 26.20
C LEU A 39 0.09 3.58 24.89
N ALA A 40 1.20 4.30 25.02
CA ALA A 40 1.83 5.01 23.91
C ALA A 40 2.29 4.06 22.79
N GLU A 41 2.83 2.89 23.13
CA GLU A 41 3.30 1.89 22.17
C GLU A 41 2.13 1.30 21.37
N GLU A 42 1.05 0.94 22.04
CA GLU A 42 -0.17 0.42 21.42
C GLU A 42 -0.82 1.45 20.50
N CYS A 43 -0.88 2.72 20.94
CA CYS A 43 -1.38 3.83 20.12
C CYS A 43 -0.54 4.06 18.86
N ARG A 44 0.79 3.97 18.98
CA ARG A 44 1.70 4.06 17.83
C ARG A 44 1.56 2.88 16.90
N ALA A 45 1.40 1.66 17.43
CA ALA A 45 1.19 0.45 16.64
C ALA A 45 -0.09 0.52 15.79
N LEU A 46 -1.17 1.09 16.32
CA LEU A 46 -2.41 1.31 15.56
C LEU A 46 -2.22 2.27 14.38
N ASN A 47 -1.34 3.26 14.52
CA ASN A 47 -1.12 4.33 13.54
C ASN A 47 0.29 4.28 12.93
N HIS A 48 0.92 3.09 12.87
CA HIS A 48 2.31 2.92 12.45
C HIS A 48 2.63 3.51 11.07
N VAL A 49 1.69 3.49 10.13
CA VAL A 49 1.87 4.09 8.79
C VAL A 49 2.01 5.62 8.90
N PHE A 50 1.15 6.27 9.70
CA PHE A 50 1.20 7.70 9.94
C PHE A 50 2.49 8.10 10.65
N PHE A 51 2.86 7.40 11.73
CA PHE A 51 4.09 7.63 12.46
C PHE A 51 5.37 7.37 11.68
N HIS A 52 5.30 6.55 10.61
CA HIS A 52 6.39 6.39 9.66
C HIS A 52 6.44 7.51 8.63
N TYR A 53 5.28 7.82 8.00
CA TYR A 53 5.22 8.73 6.86
C TYR A 53 5.54 10.18 7.25
N ILE A 54 4.97 10.68 8.35
CA ILE A 54 5.10 12.10 8.74
C ILE A 54 6.56 12.51 8.98
N PRO A 55 7.37 11.76 9.75
CA PRO A 55 8.77 12.14 9.96
C PRO A 55 9.69 11.88 8.77
N THR A 56 9.35 10.88 7.91
CA THR A 56 10.27 10.44 6.85
C THR A 56 9.92 10.95 5.47
N GLY A 57 8.66 11.35 5.23
CA GLY A 57 8.12 11.64 3.89
C GLY A 57 8.12 10.44 2.95
N ARG A 58 8.39 9.23 3.45
CA ARG A 58 8.50 8.00 2.65
C ARG A 58 7.31 7.09 2.89
N PRO A 59 6.82 6.37 1.86
CA PRO A 59 5.74 5.42 2.03
C PRO A 59 6.16 4.29 3.00
N TYR A 60 5.21 3.82 3.79
CA TYR A 60 5.39 2.61 4.60
C TYR A 60 5.28 1.39 3.68
N VAL A 61 6.35 0.61 3.59
CA VAL A 61 6.45 -0.52 2.68
C VAL A 61 6.33 -1.83 3.46
N VAL A 62 5.41 -2.70 3.01
CA VAL A 62 5.25 -4.07 3.51
C VAL A 62 5.69 -5.03 2.44
N LEU A 63 6.73 -5.81 2.71
CA LEU A 63 7.17 -6.89 1.84
C LEU A 63 6.35 -8.15 2.12
N LYS A 64 5.63 -8.64 1.10
CA LYS A 64 4.87 -9.90 1.15
C LYS A 64 5.46 -10.91 0.18
N TYR A 65 5.79 -12.07 0.68
CA TYR A 65 6.17 -13.22 -0.13
C TYR A 65 5.56 -14.51 0.45
N ALA A 66 5.43 -15.55 -0.38
CA ALA A 66 5.11 -16.89 0.06
C ALA A 66 6.35 -17.78 -0.17
N MET A 67 6.80 -18.46 0.85
CA MET A 67 7.96 -19.34 0.76
C MET A 67 7.74 -20.61 1.57
N THR A 68 8.44 -21.67 1.19
CA THR A 68 8.56 -22.90 1.97
C THR A 68 9.44 -22.68 3.21
N LEU A 69 9.47 -23.63 4.14
CA LEU A 69 10.30 -23.54 5.36
C LEU A 69 11.79 -23.43 5.04
N ASP A 70 12.24 -24.01 3.93
CA ASP A 70 13.62 -23.91 3.43
C ASP A 70 13.85 -22.67 2.52
N GLY A 71 12.92 -21.72 2.52
CA GLY A 71 13.10 -20.42 1.86
C GLY A 71 12.90 -20.42 0.35
N LYS A 72 12.23 -21.42 -0.25
CA LYS A 72 11.97 -21.49 -1.68
C LYS A 72 10.67 -20.77 -2.04
N LEU A 73 10.67 -19.97 -3.11
CA LEU A 73 9.52 -19.25 -3.64
C LEU A 73 8.75 -20.05 -4.70
N ALA A 74 9.38 -21.07 -5.27
CA ALA A 74 8.80 -21.98 -6.26
C ALA A 74 9.57 -23.30 -6.26
N ALA A 75 8.98 -24.36 -6.81
CA ALA A 75 9.67 -25.59 -7.15
C ALA A 75 10.68 -25.33 -8.30
N TYR A 76 11.58 -26.29 -8.57
CA TYR A 76 12.53 -26.21 -9.70
C TYR A 76 11.83 -26.13 -11.06
N THR A 77 10.58 -26.58 -11.15
CA THR A 77 9.71 -26.46 -12.33
C THR A 77 9.09 -25.09 -12.53
N GLY A 78 9.29 -24.16 -11.59
CA GLY A 78 8.62 -22.85 -11.54
C GLY A 78 7.24 -22.87 -10.89
N ALA A 79 6.70 -24.04 -10.50
CA ALA A 79 5.40 -24.13 -9.84
C ALA A 79 5.47 -23.51 -8.43
N SER A 80 4.57 -22.54 -8.16
CA SER A 80 4.49 -21.79 -6.89
C SER A 80 3.13 -21.89 -6.20
N GLN A 81 2.16 -22.53 -6.81
CA GLN A 81 0.79 -22.65 -6.31
C GLN A 81 0.53 -24.07 -5.79
N TRP A 82 0.12 -24.29 -4.53
CA TRP A 82 -0.03 -23.26 -3.48
C TRP A 82 0.98 -23.57 -2.36
N ILE A 83 1.86 -22.61 -2.05
CA ILE A 83 2.83 -22.77 -0.96
C ILE A 83 2.16 -22.52 0.40
N THR A 84 1.20 -21.58 0.44
CA THR A 84 0.50 -21.17 1.66
C THR A 84 -0.96 -21.62 1.65
N GLY A 85 -1.49 -21.93 2.83
CA GLY A 85 -2.88 -22.34 3.01
C GLY A 85 -3.90 -21.23 2.78
N GLU A 86 -5.19 -21.58 2.79
CA GLU A 86 -6.30 -20.65 2.51
C GLU A 86 -6.37 -19.49 3.48
N ALA A 87 -6.14 -19.72 4.77
CA ALA A 87 -6.14 -18.66 5.79
C ALA A 87 -5.10 -17.57 5.49
N ALA A 88 -3.89 -17.96 5.08
CA ALA A 88 -2.84 -17.03 4.70
C ALA A 88 -3.21 -16.25 3.43
N ARG A 89 -3.82 -16.92 2.43
CA ARG A 89 -4.31 -16.23 1.22
C ARG A 89 -5.43 -15.23 1.53
N ARG A 90 -6.34 -15.58 2.44
CA ARG A 90 -7.39 -14.67 2.92
C ARG A 90 -6.79 -13.44 3.59
N HIS A 91 -5.78 -13.62 4.45
CA HIS A 91 -5.04 -12.52 5.07
C HIS A 91 -4.40 -11.58 4.03
N VAL A 92 -3.86 -12.11 2.93
CA VAL A 92 -3.32 -11.28 1.83
C VAL A 92 -4.40 -10.37 1.23
N HIS A 93 -5.62 -10.86 1.07
CA HIS A 93 -6.72 -10.02 0.56
C HIS A 93 -7.14 -8.95 1.57
N THR A 94 -7.11 -9.24 2.88
CA THR A 94 -7.29 -8.23 3.94
C THR A 94 -6.24 -7.12 3.81
N GLN A 95 -4.97 -7.48 3.62
CA GLN A 95 -3.90 -6.50 3.44
C GLN A 95 -4.09 -5.68 2.16
N ARG A 96 -4.52 -6.29 1.05
CA ARG A 96 -4.83 -5.56 -0.20
C ARG A 96 -5.94 -4.52 -0.03
N GLY A 97 -6.97 -4.81 0.76
CA GLY A 97 -8.02 -3.86 1.10
C GLY A 97 -7.54 -2.73 2.03
N ARG A 98 -6.52 -3.01 2.86
CA ARG A 98 -5.98 -2.06 3.84
C ARG A 98 -4.99 -1.08 3.24
N TYR A 99 -4.05 -1.54 2.40
CA TYR A 99 -3.01 -0.70 1.82
C TYR A 99 -3.46 -0.06 0.51
N ARG A 100 -2.95 1.15 0.25
CA ARG A 100 -3.36 1.95 -0.92
C ARG A 100 -2.85 1.41 -2.24
N SER A 101 -1.69 0.74 -2.24
CA SER A 101 -1.07 0.24 -3.46
C SER A 101 -0.46 -1.14 -3.26
N ILE A 102 -0.37 -1.88 -4.36
CA ILE A 102 0.37 -3.13 -4.49
C ILE A 102 1.39 -2.98 -5.62
N LEU A 103 2.65 -3.32 -5.35
CA LEU A 103 3.74 -3.25 -6.30
C LEU A 103 4.27 -4.65 -6.59
N VAL A 104 4.46 -4.95 -7.87
CA VAL A 104 5.12 -6.18 -8.34
C VAL A 104 6.15 -5.85 -9.43
N GLY A 105 7.14 -6.70 -9.60
CA GLY A 105 7.99 -6.68 -10.80
C GLY A 105 7.30 -7.35 -11.98
N VAL A 106 7.72 -7.01 -13.20
CA VAL A 106 7.21 -7.61 -14.44
C VAL A 106 7.35 -9.13 -14.47
N GLY A 107 8.36 -9.70 -13.80
CA GLY A 107 8.52 -11.15 -13.68
C GLY A 107 7.28 -11.85 -13.10
N THR A 108 6.65 -11.25 -12.10
CA THR A 108 5.40 -11.75 -11.51
C THR A 108 4.24 -11.69 -12.52
N VAL A 109 4.15 -10.62 -13.31
CA VAL A 109 3.11 -10.49 -14.35
C VAL A 109 3.28 -11.54 -15.42
N LEU A 110 4.52 -11.78 -15.87
CA LEU A 110 4.83 -12.78 -16.91
C LEU A 110 4.62 -14.23 -16.43
N ALA A 111 4.86 -14.50 -15.14
CA ALA A 111 4.72 -15.85 -14.59
C ALA A 111 3.28 -16.20 -14.22
N ASP A 112 2.53 -15.27 -13.63
CA ASP A 112 1.28 -15.57 -12.95
C ASP A 112 0.06 -14.88 -13.60
N ASP A 113 0.24 -13.92 -14.50
CA ASP A 113 -0.81 -13.03 -15.04
C ASP A 113 -1.82 -12.57 -13.96
N PRO A 114 -1.37 -11.97 -12.86
CA PRO A 114 -2.19 -11.74 -11.70
C PRO A 114 -3.12 -10.54 -11.88
N GLN A 115 -4.33 -10.61 -11.33
CA GLN A 115 -5.24 -9.47 -11.29
C GLN A 115 -4.83 -8.39 -10.26
N LEU A 116 -4.11 -8.76 -9.21
CA LEU A 116 -3.68 -7.89 -8.10
C LEU A 116 -4.84 -7.18 -7.37
N THR A 117 -6.03 -7.76 -7.40
CA THR A 117 -7.27 -7.21 -6.82
C THR A 117 -7.49 -7.65 -5.37
N CYS A 118 -8.29 -6.88 -4.64
CA CYS A 118 -8.90 -7.31 -3.39
C CYS A 118 -10.16 -8.13 -3.71
N ARG A 119 -10.26 -9.37 -3.15
CA ARG A 119 -11.41 -10.27 -3.37
C ARG A 119 -12.25 -10.44 -2.10
N MET A 120 -12.20 -9.47 -1.21
CA MET A 120 -13.05 -9.44 -0.02
C MET A 120 -14.32 -8.65 -0.32
N GLU A 121 -15.44 -9.09 0.23
CA GLU A 121 -16.68 -8.34 0.18
C GLU A 121 -16.51 -6.95 0.79
N GLY A 122 -16.96 -5.91 0.09
CA GLY A 122 -16.76 -4.52 0.47
C GLY A 122 -15.30 -4.03 0.43
N GLY A 123 -14.35 -4.87 -0.01
CA GLY A 123 -12.93 -4.51 -0.10
C GLY A 123 -12.63 -3.58 -1.27
N ARG A 124 -11.75 -2.59 -1.03
CA ARG A 124 -11.28 -1.68 -2.07
C ARG A 124 -10.08 -2.27 -2.80
N ASN A 125 -10.05 -2.14 -4.13
CA ASN A 125 -8.86 -2.47 -4.92
C ASN A 125 -7.74 -1.45 -4.66
N PRO A 126 -6.49 -1.92 -4.47
CA PRO A 126 -5.32 -1.04 -4.41
C PRO A 126 -4.96 -0.50 -5.80
N LEU A 127 -4.25 0.62 -5.85
CA LEU A 127 -3.49 1.04 -7.03
C LEU A 127 -2.45 -0.06 -7.36
N ARG A 128 -2.50 -0.58 -8.57
CA ARG A 128 -1.56 -1.61 -9.04
C ARG A 128 -0.34 -0.94 -9.67
N LEU A 129 0.85 -1.26 -9.17
CA LEU A 129 2.12 -0.76 -9.69
C LEU A 129 2.94 -1.94 -10.24
N VAL A 130 3.37 -1.84 -11.48
CA VAL A 130 4.24 -2.83 -12.12
C VAL A 130 5.57 -2.17 -12.47
N CYS A 131 6.66 -2.63 -11.86
CA CYS A 131 8.01 -2.22 -12.25
C CYS A 131 8.46 -3.03 -13.47
N ASP A 132 8.55 -2.35 -14.63
CA ASP A 132 8.86 -2.95 -15.91
C ASP A 132 9.85 -2.10 -16.73
N THR A 133 11.09 -2.12 -16.35
CA THR A 133 12.18 -1.33 -16.94
C THR A 133 12.18 -1.33 -18.47
N HIS A 134 11.86 -2.47 -19.07
CA HIS A 134 11.94 -2.67 -20.53
C HIS A 134 10.60 -2.75 -21.25
N LEU A 135 9.49 -2.48 -20.51
CA LEU A 135 8.12 -2.54 -21.04
C LEU A 135 7.82 -3.90 -21.71
N ARG A 136 7.96 -4.98 -20.91
CA ARG A 136 7.73 -6.38 -21.31
C ARG A 136 6.35 -6.92 -20.93
N THR A 137 5.58 -6.16 -20.14
CA THR A 137 4.21 -6.51 -19.75
C THR A 137 3.38 -6.71 -21.02
N PRO A 138 2.77 -7.88 -21.26
CA PRO A 138 1.92 -8.07 -22.44
C PRO A 138 0.70 -7.15 -22.40
N LEU A 139 0.30 -6.59 -23.53
CA LEU A 139 -0.96 -5.84 -23.65
C LEU A 139 -2.19 -6.69 -23.29
N THR A 140 -2.04 -8.02 -23.40
CA THR A 140 -3.06 -9.01 -23.01
C THR A 140 -3.09 -9.34 -21.53
N ALA A 141 -2.15 -8.82 -20.74
CA ALA A 141 -2.08 -9.08 -19.29
C ALA A 141 -3.32 -8.55 -18.57
N GLN A 142 -3.77 -9.26 -17.53
CA GLN A 142 -4.95 -8.89 -16.73
C GLN A 142 -4.84 -7.47 -16.17
N VAL A 143 -3.65 -7.07 -15.71
CA VAL A 143 -3.41 -5.73 -15.17
C VAL A 143 -3.59 -4.62 -16.21
N VAL A 144 -3.34 -4.89 -17.49
CA VAL A 144 -3.55 -3.94 -18.60
C VAL A 144 -5.02 -3.94 -19.02
N LYS A 145 -5.60 -5.11 -19.30
CA LYS A 145 -7.00 -5.24 -19.74
C LYS A 145 -8.02 -4.61 -18.80
N THR A 146 -7.74 -4.66 -17.52
CA THR A 146 -8.65 -4.14 -16.48
C THR A 146 -8.22 -2.76 -15.95
N ALA A 147 -7.30 -2.08 -16.64
CA ALA A 147 -6.80 -0.78 -16.20
C ALA A 147 -7.85 0.34 -16.29
N GLY A 148 -8.84 0.21 -17.16
CA GLY A 148 -9.97 1.13 -17.23
C GLY A 148 -10.90 1.09 -15.99
N GLU A 149 -10.91 -0.04 -15.25
CA GLU A 149 -11.74 -0.20 -14.06
C GLU A 149 -10.94 -0.06 -12.75
N ILE A 150 -9.68 -0.47 -12.77
CA ILE A 150 -8.83 -0.55 -11.58
C ILE A 150 -7.55 0.25 -11.81
N PRO A 151 -7.26 1.28 -11.00
CA PRO A 151 -6.08 2.11 -11.15
C PRO A 151 -4.81 1.28 -11.28
N THR A 152 -4.08 1.47 -12.38
CA THR A 152 -2.88 0.70 -12.72
C THR A 152 -1.80 1.63 -13.26
N CYS A 153 -0.56 1.43 -12.83
CA CYS A 153 0.58 2.17 -13.33
C CYS A 153 1.71 1.20 -13.72
N LEU A 154 2.21 1.33 -14.95
CA LEU A 154 3.42 0.68 -15.40
C LEU A 154 4.58 1.67 -15.28
N ALA A 155 5.56 1.37 -14.42
CA ALA A 155 6.77 2.16 -14.26
C ALA A 155 7.88 1.59 -15.16
N THR A 156 8.36 2.37 -16.13
CA THR A 156 9.32 1.91 -17.14
C THR A 156 10.43 2.92 -17.40
N CYS A 157 11.58 2.46 -17.91
CA CYS A 157 12.65 3.32 -18.41
C CYS A 157 12.57 3.51 -19.94
N VAL A 158 11.54 3.00 -20.60
CA VAL A 158 11.32 3.17 -22.04
C VAL A 158 10.78 4.58 -22.30
N THR A 159 11.42 5.32 -23.20
CA THR A 159 11.06 6.71 -23.56
C THR A 159 10.50 6.83 -24.98
N GLN A 160 10.64 5.79 -25.81
CA GLN A 160 10.18 5.82 -27.18
C GLN A 160 8.64 5.81 -27.26
N GLU A 161 8.04 6.90 -27.76
CA GLU A 161 6.60 7.09 -27.83
C GLU A 161 5.88 5.96 -28.59
N GLY A 162 6.44 5.48 -29.69
CA GLY A 162 5.86 4.36 -30.44
C GLY A 162 5.73 3.05 -29.67
N ARG A 163 6.51 2.88 -28.58
CA ARG A 163 6.39 1.75 -27.67
C ARG A 163 5.40 2.01 -26.53
N LEU A 164 5.24 3.26 -26.14
CA LEU A 164 4.38 3.67 -25.03
C LEU A 164 2.92 3.82 -25.46
N ALA A 165 2.66 4.32 -26.68
CA ALA A 165 1.33 4.61 -27.18
C ALA A 165 0.35 3.43 -27.06
N PRO A 166 0.69 2.19 -27.46
CA PRO A 166 -0.24 1.06 -27.33
C PRO A 166 -0.69 0.78 -25.88
N TYR A 167 0.18 1.04 -24.89
CA TYR A 167 -0.17 0.88 -23.48
C TYR A 167 -1.06 2.02 -22.97
N ARG A 168 -0.79 3.26 -23.38
CA ARG A 168 -1.65 4.40 -23.04
C ARG A 168 -3.05 4.20 -23.60
N ASP A 169 -3.16 3.74 -24.85
CA ASP A 169 -4.44 3.44 -25.50
C ASP A 169 -5.19 2.30 -24.80
N ALA A 170 -4.48 1.23 -24.42
CA ALA A 170 -5.06 0.07 -23.76
C ALA A 170 -5.46 0.34 -22.29
N MET A 171 -4.81 1.31 -21.62
CA MET A 171 -4.98 1.61 -20.19
C MET A 171 -5.75 2.90 -19.95
N GLN A 172 -6.65 3.29 -20.86
CA GLN A 172 -7.47 4.51 -20.78
C GLN A 172 -8.12 4.71 -19.39
N ASP A 173 -8.45 5.96 -19.08
CA ASP A 173 -9.18 6.44 -17.89
C ASP A 173 -8.43 6.35 -16.56
N THR A 174 -8.14 5.17 -16.05
CA THR A 174 -7.50 4.99 -14.72
C THR A 174 -6.11 4.39 -14.80
N GLY A 175 -5.63 4.04 -15.99
CA GLY A 175 -4.30 3.51 -16.22
C GLY A 175 -3.27 4.59 -16.57
N SER A 176 -2.01 4.35 -16.24
CA SER A 176 -0.91 5.25 -16.60
C SER A 176 0.37 4.48 -16.90
N VAL A 177 1.20 5.05 -17.78
CA VAL A 177 2.58 4.61 -17.98
C VAL A 177 3.49 5.73 -17.49
N LEU A 178 4.27 5.43 -16.45
CA LEU A 178 5.22 6.35 -15.86
C LEU A 178 6.63 6.00 -16.36
N THR A 179 7.27 6.95 -17.05
CA THR A 179 8.69 6.85 -17.40
C THR A 179 9.54 7.40 -16.25
N ILE A 180 10.53 6.63 -15.81
CA ILE A 180 11.48 6.93 -14.74
C ILE A 180 12.94 6.86 -15.22
#